data_b6a2f8b3d25706092f2ff0d031a0f0eb
#
_entry.id   b6a2f8b3d25706092f2ff0d031a0f0eb
#
_cell.length_a   1.000
_cell.length_b   1.000
_cell.length_c   1.000
_cell.angle_alpha   90.00
_cell.angle_beta   90.00
_cell.angle_gamma   90.00
#
_symmetry.space_group_name_H-M   'P 1'
#
loop_
_entity.id
_entity.type
_entity.pdbx_description
1 polymer ?
#
loop_
_entity_poly.entity_id
_entity_poly.type
_entity_poly.pdbx_seq_one_letter_code
_entity_poly.pdbx_strand_id
1 'polypeptide(L)'
;MTTRVRRSLTALISLVAAVAMLAGTVAASEGPSAAATGGGHFLFSGTLDVQFGFSAVAEADGSAHGSFHQSYTQAGLTTTYWGTVTCLSVDDVNHRAWIGGVLTKVDSDDPAVTRQPGEDVWFRVLDNGQGQDDADRSTVFGFVPLFESSAAYCAGRPWPADNARTWPVIAGNISIR
;
A
#
# COMPACT_ATOMS: atom_id res chain seq x y z
N MET A 1 9.09 80.32 -59.19
CA MET A 1 10.12 79.33 -58.72
C MET A 1 9.74 78.87 -57.29
N THR A 2 9.16 77.74 -57.20
CA THR A 2 8.59 77.22 -55.91
C THR A 2 9.29 75.90 -55.57
N THR A 3 10.15 75.91 -54.62
CA THR A 3 10.92 74.79 -54.19
C THR A 3 10.10 73.98 -53.17
N ARG A 4 9.73 72.73 -53.52
CA ARG A 4 9.05 71.81 -52.57
C ARG A 4 10.08 71.09 -51.72
N VAL A 5 10.01 71.26 -50.40
CA VAL A 5 10.75 70.53 -49.43
C VAL A 5 9.96 69.22 -49.11
N ARG A 6 10.55 68.07 -49.42
CA ARG A 6 10.05 66.76 -48.99
C ARG A 6 10.50 66.46 -47.59
N ARG A 7 9.56 66.34 -46.68
CA ARG A 7 9.82 65.79 -45.32
C ARG A 7 9.71 64.27 -45.35
N SER A 8 10.81 63.59 -45.07
CA SER A 8 10.84 62.16 -44.82
C SER A 8 10.40 61.84 -43.45
N LEU A 9 9.29 61.09 -43.28
CA LEU A 9 8.87 60.53 -42.04
C LEU A 9 9.62 59.18 -41.82
N THR A 10 10.48 59.16 -40.86
CA THR A 10 11.13 57.91 -40.38
C THR A 10 10.17 57.28 -39.37
N ALA A 11 9.58 56.16 -39.74
CA ALA A 11 8.77 55.35 -38.84
C ALA A 11 9.68 54.50 -37.94
N LEU A 12 9.70 54.74 -36.66
CA LEU A 12 10.33 53.93 -35.64
C LEU A 12 9.40 52.75 -35.32
N ILE A 13 9.78 51.56 -35.77
CA ILE A 13 9.12 50.29 -35.38
C ILE A 13 9.70 49.86 -34.05
N SER A 14 8.91 50.01 -32.96
CA SER A 14 9.22 49.50 -31.66
C SER A 14 8.89 48.01 -31.60
N LEU A 15 9.91 47.18 -31.58
CA LEU A 15 9.81 45.73 -31.37
C LEU A 15 9.61 45.44 -29.88
N VAL A 16 8.33 45.21 -29.46
CA VAL A 16 8.03 44.72 -28.12
C VAL A 16 8.27 43.20 -28.07
N ALA A 17 9.38 42.79 -27.48
CA ALA A 17 9.64 41.39 -27.19
C ALA A 17 8.78 40.93 -26.01
N ALA A 18 7.72 40.17 -26.30
CA ALA A 18 6.91 39.50 -25.28
C ALA A 18 7.71 38.29 -24.75
N VAL A 19 8.31 38.41 -23.59
CA VAL A 19 8.86 37.28 -22.83
C VAL A 19 7.70 36.52 -22.22
N ALA A 20 7.27 35.43 -22.86
CA ALA A 20 6.34 34.48 -22.28
C ALA A 20 7.07 33.71 -21.17
N MET A 21 6.84 34.08 -19.90
CA MET A 21 7.23 33.25 -18.76
C MET A 21 6.36 32.00 -18.79
N LEU A 22 6.93 30.88 -19.22
CA LEU A 22 6.38 29.55 -18.95
C LEU A 22 6.51 29.32 -17.43
N ALA A 23 5.45 29.70 -16.70
CA ALA A 23 5.27 29.23 -15.34
C ALA A 23 4.96 27.72 -15.44
N GLY A 24 6.00 26.89 -15.36
CA GLY A 24 5.83 25.47 -15.17
C GLY A 24 5.07 25.27 -13.87
N THR A 25 3.83 24.83 -13.94
CA THR A 25 3.10 24.32 -12.78
C THR A 25 3.86 23.08 -12.31
N VAL A 26 4.64 23.23 -11.24
CA VAL A 26 5.11 22.09 -10.47
C VAL A 26 3.86 21.46 -9.91
N ALA A 27 3.41 20.34 -10.49
CA ALA A 27 2.38 19.53 -9.89
C ALA A 27 2.91 19.15 -8.50
N ALA A 28 2.24 19.62 -7.45
CA ALA A 28 2.50 19.15 -6.11
C ALA A 28 2.30 17.63 -6.17
N SER A 29 3.30 16.85 -5.80
CA SER A 29 3.16 15.42 -5.57
C SER A 29 2.10 15.28 -4.50
N GLU A 30 0.91 14.81 -4.87
CA GLU A 30 -0.07 14.41 -3.88
C GLU A 30 0.58 13.31 -3.04
N GLY A 31 0.55 13.46 -1.72
CA GLY A 31 1.08 12.46 -0.80
C GLY A 31 0.28 11.15 -0.91
N PRO A 32 0.70 10.12 -0.18
CA PRO A 32 -0.01 8.84 -0.20
C PRO A 32 -1.48 9.03 0.18
N SER A 33 -2.37 8.37 -0.56
CA SER A 33 -3.82 8.45 -0.33
C SER A 33 -4.26 7.59 0.85
N ALA A 34 -3.51 6.53 1.17
CA ALA A 34 -3.74 5.66 2.31
C ALA A 34 -2.45 4.92 2.70
N ALA A 35 -2.35 4.55 3.96
CA ALA A 35 -1.24 3.73 4.44
C ALA A 35 -1.68 2.79 5.55
N ALA A 36 -1.05 1.61 5.61
CA ALA A 36 -1.21 0.67 6.70
C ALA A 36 0.16 0.09 7.06
N THR A 37 0.50 0.14 8.34
CA THR A 37 1.77 -0.40 8.86
C THR A 37 1.51 -1.19 10.12
N GLY A 38 2.32 -2.18 10.38
CA GLY A 38 2.18 -2.93 11.63
C GLY A 38 3.16 -4.08 11.73
N GLY A 39 3.23 -4.62 12.93
CA GLY A 39 4.03 -5.78 13.24
C GLY A 39 3.75 -6.29 14.64
N GLY A 40 4.07 -7.54 14.85
CA GLY A 40 3.85 -8.21 16.12
C GLY A 40 3.63 -9.70 15.97
N HIS A 41 2.86 -10.28 16.90
CA HIS A 41 2.48 -11.67 16.82
C HIS A 41 1.07 -11.94 17.34
N PHE A 42 0.47 -13.01 16.85
CA PHE A 42 -0.83 -13.52 17.28
C PHE A 42 -0.85 -15.05 17.30
N LEU A 43 -1.79 -15.62 18.04
CA LEU A 43 -2.00 -17.06 18.07
C LEU A 43 -3.08 -17.45 17.05
N PHE A 44 -2.66 -18.05 15.94
CA PHE A 44 -3.57 -18.65 14.97
C PHE A 44 -4.25 -19.88 15.61
N SER A 45 -5.59 -19.90 15.60
CA SER A 45 -6.39 -20.95 16.23
C SER A 45 -6.02 -21.25 17.70
N GLY A 46 -5.45 -20.25 18.40
CA GLY A 46 -5.11 -20.35 19.81
C GLY A 46 -3.80 -21.10 20.12
N THR A 47 -3.10 -21.65 19.14
CA THR A 47 -1.94 -22.52 19.38
C THR A 47 -0.70 -22.19 18.56
N LEU A 48 -0.83 -21.75 17.32
CA LEU A 48 0.29 -21.47 16.45
C LEU A 48 0.67 -20.00 16.54
N ASP A 49 1.86 -19.72 17.11
CA ASP A 49 2.42 -18.37 17.16
C ASP A 49 2.87 -17.93 15.77
N VAL A 50 2.24 -16.87 15.28
CA VAL A 50 2.50 -16.27 13.97
C VAL A 50 3.06 -14.89 14.19
N GLN A 51 4.29 -14.68 13.77
CA GLN A 51 4.95 -13.37 13.76
C GLN A 51 4.71 -12.70 12.41
N PHE A 52 4.50 -11.40 12.39
CA PHE A 52 4.24 -10.66 11.15
C PHE A 52 4.80 -9.24 11.21
N GLY A 53 5.03 -8.69 10.03
CA GLY A 53 5.34 -7.27 9.86
C GLY A 53 5.00 -6.83 8.45
N PHE A 54 4.55 -5.58 8.31
CA PHE A 54 4.21 -5.03 7.00
C PHE A 54 4.27 -3.50 7.00
N SER A 55 4.46 -2.97 5.79
CA SER A 55 4.27 -1.57 5.46
C SER A 55 3.66 -1.52 4.07
N ALA A 56 2.51 -0.87 3.94
CA ALA A 56 1.76 -0.74 2.71
C ALA A 56 1.33 0.71 2.52
N VAL A 57 1.53 1.23 1.32
CA VAL A 57 1.16 2.59 0.94
C VAL A 57 0.41 2.53 -0.38
N ALA A 58 -0.71 3.24 -0.47
CA ALA A 58 -1.41 3.50 -1.72
C ALA A 58 -1.20 4.95 -2.13
N GLU A 59 -0.83 5.16 -3.37
CA GLU A 59 -0.65 6.48 -3.96
C GLU A 59 -1.96 7.00 -4.57
N ALA A 60 -2.01 8.31 -4.83
CA ALA A 60 -3.17 8.96 -5.42
C ALA A 60 -3.51 8.44 -6.84
N ASP A 61 -2.54 7.88 -7.56
CA ASP A 61 -2.73 7.26 -8.87
C ASP A 61 -3.32 5.83 -8.81
N GLY A 62 -3.56 5.32 -7.59
CA GLY A 62 -4.08 3.98 -7.36
C GLY A 62 -3.03 2.88 -7.32
N SER A 63 -1.75 3.20 -7.53
CA SER A 63 -0.66 2.26 -7.30
C SER A 63 -0.46 1.98 -5.81
N ALA A 64 0.10 0.82 -5.48
CA ALA A 64 0.46 0.51 -4.10
C ALA A 64 1.84 -0.14 -4.05
N HIS A 65 2.55 0.13 -2.95
CA HIS A 65 3.89 -0.40 -2.73
C HIS A 65 4.14 -0.67 -1.24
N GLY A 66 5.21 -1.39 -0.97
CA GLY A 66 5.61 -1.74 0.38
C GLY A 66 6.10 -3.17 0.48
N SER A 67 6.19 -3.67 1.69
CA SER A 67 6.66 -5.03 1.96
C SER A 67 5.91 -5.67 3.11
N PHE A 68 5.91 -6.98 3.15
CA PHE A 68 5.36 -7.76 4.25
C PHE A 68 6.18 -9.03 4.47
N HIS A 69 6.09 -9.54 5.69
CA HIS A 69 6.56 -10.88 6.03
C HIS A 69 5.64 -11.54 7.06
N GLN A 70 5.62 -12.85 7.06
CA GLN A 70 4.97 -13.67 8.09
C GLN A 70 5.78 -14.92 8.35
N SER A 71 5.98 -15.28 9.62
CA SER A 71 6.73 -16.44 10.05
C SER A 71 5.98 -17.21 11.12
N TYR A 72 6.10 -18.53 11.10
CA TYR A 72 5.58 -19.40 12.15
C TYR A 72 6.43 -20.65 12.28
N THR A 73 6.36 -21.29 13.45
CA THR A 73 6.98 -22.58 13.70
C THR A 73 5.91 -23.59 14.11
N GLN A 74 5.79 -24.67 13.38
CA GLN A 74 4.84 -25.75 13.63
C GLN A 74 5.57 -27.09 13.71
N ALA A 75 5.37 -27.84 14.79
CA ALA A 75 6.03 -29.11 15.02
C ALA A 75 7.58 -29.05 14.90
N GLY A 76 8.19 -27.91 15.24
CA GLY A 76 9.63 -27.68 15.17
C GLY A 76 10.13 -27.27 13.77
N LEU A 77 9.25 -27.17 12.78
CA LEU A 77 9.60 -26.74 11.42
C LEU A 77 9.18 -25.26 11.25
N THR A 78 10.11 -24.44 10.79
CA THR A 78 9.88 -23.00 10.61
C THR A 78 9.59 -22.68 9.14
N THR A 79 8.59 -21.84 8.93
CA THR A 79 8.27 -21.29 7.61
C THR A 79 8.22 -19.77 7.69
N THR A 80 8.86 -19.09 6.76
CA THR A 80 8.81 -17.65 6.62
C THR A 80 8.54 -17.27 5.17
N TYR A 81 7.60 -16.35 5.01
CA TYR A 81 7.22 -15.74 3.73
C TYR A 81 7.61 -14.26 3.74
N TRP A 82 8.15 -13.78 2.63
CA TRP A 82 8.34 -12.35 2.36
C TRP A 82 7.68 -11.97 1.05
N GLY A 83 7.20 -10.75 0.95
CA GLY A 83 6.60 -10.27 -0.29
C GLY A 83 6.61 -8.76 -0.42
N THR A 84 6.25 -8.32 -1.62
CA THR A 84 6.02 -6.92 -1.96
C THR A 84 4.54 -6.65 -2.10
N VAL A 85 4.09 -5.50 -1.59
CA VAL A 85 2.70 -5.03 -1.71
C VAL A 85 2.45 -4.60 -3.16
N THR A 86 1.32 -5.02 -3.70
CA THR A 86 0.83 -4.61 -5.04
C THR A 86 -0.57 -4.01 -4.98
N CYS A 87 -1.30 -4.19 -3.88
CA CYS A 87 -2.56 -3.50 -3.64
C CYS A 87 -2.78 -3.22 -2.15
N LEU A 88 -3.41 -2.10 -1.88
CA LEU A 88 -3.91 -1.70 -0.57
C LEU A 88 -5.31 -1.12 -0.72
N SER A 89 -6.22 -1.53 0.14
CA SER A 89 -7.54 -0.93 0.27
C SER A 89 -7.81 -0.64 1.74
N VAL A 90 -8.26 0.56 2.05
CA VAL A 90 -8.50 1.03 3.42
C VAL A 90 -9.98 1.38 3.60
N ASP A 91 -10.51 1.11 4.76
CA ASP A 91 -11.79 1.57 5.28
C ASP A 91 -11.50 2.37 6.55
N ASP A 92 -11.38 3.68 6.40
CA ASP A 92 -11.04 4.61 7.48
C ASP A 92 -12.10 4.66 8.58
N VAL A 93 -13.37 4.36 8.22
CA VAL A 93 -14.49 4.41 9.18
C VAL A 93 -14.42 3.24 10.15
N ASN A 94 -14.05 2.06 9.65
CA ASN A 94 -13.96 0.85 10.46
C ASN A 94 -12.50 0.48 10.79
N HIS A 95 -11.54 1.32 10.45
CA HIS A 95 -10.10 1.12 10.68
C HIS A 95 -9.59 -0.23 10.17
N ARG A 96 -9.99 -0.60 8.94
CA ARG A 96 -9.67 -1.88 8.29
C ARG A 96 -8.79 -1.68 7.08
N ALA A 97 -7.84 -2.60 6.88
CA ALA A 97 -7.07 -2.62 5.64
C ALA A 97 -7.00 -4.03 5.05
N TRP A 98 -7.07 -4.10 3.73
CA TRP A 98 -6.84 -5.27 2.90
C TRP A 98 -5.57 -5.06 2.12
N ILE A 99 -4.60 -5.92 2.35
CA ILE A 99 -3.27 -5.84 1.77
C ILE A 99 -3.07 -7.07 0.90
N GLY A 100 -2.62 -6.87 -0.31
CA GLY A 100 -2.27 -7.93 -1.21
C GLY A 100 -0.96 -7.66 -1.91
N GLY A 101 -0.34 -8.72 -2.41
CA GLY A 101 0.94 -8.62 -3.07
C GLY A 101 1.43 -9.93 -3.62
N VAL A 102 2.72 -10.00 -3.86
CA VAL A 102 3.39 -11.14 -4.46
C VAL A 102 4.53 -11.60 -3.56
N LEU A 103 4.65 -12.92 -3.35
CA LEU A 103 5.78 -13.50 -2.63
C LEU A 103 7.09 -13.23 -3.38
N THR A 104 8.10 -12.77 -2.65
CA THR A 104 9.45 -12.57 -3.18
C THR A 104 10.44 -13.61 -2.70
N LYS A 105 10.18 -14.18 -1.52
CA LYS A 105 10.97 -15.24 -0.92
C LYS A 105 10.09 -16.14 -0.07
N VAL A 106 10.38 -17.44 -0.11
CA VAL A 106 9.86 -18.46 0.81
C VAL A 106 11.06 -19.20 1.40
N ASP A 107 11.07 -19.35 2.71
CA ASP A 107 12.09 -20.11 3.44
C ASP A 107 11.35 -21.06 4.39
N SER A 108 11.51 -22.35 4.20
CA SER A 108 10.75 -23.34 4.98
C SER A 108 11.54 -24.61 5.19
N ASP A 109 11.55 -25.07 6.45
CA ASP A 109 12.04 -26.40 6.81
C ASP A 109 10.97 -27.49 6.61
N ASP A 110 9.70 -27.07 6.37
CA ASP A 110 8.59 -27.99 6.17
C ASP A 110 8.48 -28.39 4.68
N PRO A 111 8.73 -29.68 4.35
CA PRO A 111 8.63 -30.16 2.98
C PRO A 111 7.19 -30.12 2.41
N ALA A 112 6.18 -29.97 3.25
CA ALA A 112 4.78 -29.80 2.81
C ALA A 112 4.48 -28.40 2.28
N VAL A 113 5.35 -27.43 2.54
CA VAL A 113 5.21 -26.07 2.02
C VAL A 113 5.67 -26.05 0.56
N THR A 114 4.72 -25.85 -0.34
CA THR A 114 4.96 -25.83 -1.79
C THR A 114 4.89 -24.44 -2.41
N ARG A 115 4.72 -23.40 -1.57
CA ARG A 115 4.62 -22.00 -2.03
C ARG A 115 5.94 -21.53 -2.64
N GLN A 116 5.82 -20.70 -3.69
CA GLN A 116 6.94 -20.20 -4.46
C GLN A 116 6.93 -18.68 -4.60
N PRO A 117 8.09 -18.05 -4.77
CA PRO A 117 8.14 -16.66 -5.23
C PRO A 117 7.34 -16.47 -6.52
N GLY A 118 6.63 -15.34 -6.62
CA GLY A 118 5.72 -15.02 -7.73
C GLY A 118 4.26 -15.36 -7.46
N GLU A 119 3.93 -16.10 -6.41
CA GLU A 119 2.55 -16.39 -6.06
C GLU A 119 1.88 -15.17 -5.39
N ASP A 120 0.60 -14.96 -5.72
CA ASP A 120 -0.27 -13.99 -5.05
C ASP A 120 -0.53 -14.38 -3.60
N VAL A 121 -0.51 -13.38 -2.73
CA VAL A 121 -0.75 -13.51 -1.31
C VAL A 121 -1.52 -12.30 -0.80
N TRP A 122 -2.34 -12.49 0.23
CA TRP A 122 -3.13 -11.41 0.84
C TRP A 122 -3.37 -11.66 2.31
N PHE A 123 -3.68 -10.58 2.99
CA PHE A 123 -4.09 -10.58 4.40
C PHE A 123 -4.91 -9.31 4.69
N ARG A 124 -5.53 -9.28 5.86
CA ARG A 124 -6.25 -8.10 6.33
C ARG A 124 -5.93 -7.82 7.78
N VAL A 125 -6.09 -6.57 8.15
CA VAL A 125 -5.79 -6.07 9.48
C VAL A 125 -6.89 -5.11 9.96
N LEU A 126 -7.01 -5.00 11.28
CA LEU A 126 -7.87 -4.06 11.99
C LEU A 126 -7.02 -3.32 13.01
N ASP A 127 -7.07 -2.00 12.98
CA ASP A 127 -6.48 -1.09 13.96
C ASP A 127 -7.58 -0.69 14.95
N ASN A 128 -7.52 -1.16 16.17
CA ASN A 128 -8.45 -0.78 17.24
C ASN A 128 -7.94 0.43 18.05
N GLY A 129 -6.82 1.04 17.62
CA GLY A 129 -6.21 2.19 18.26
C GLY A 129 -5.39 1.84 19.51
N GLN A 130 -4.50 2.76 19.85
CA GLN A 130 -3.63 2.56 21.02
C GLN A 130 -4.38 2.82 22.32
N GLY A 131 -4.20 1.90 23.28
CA GLY A 131 -4.79 2.03 24.61
C GLY A 131 -6.29 1.73 24.68
N GLN A 132 -6.84 1.10 23.66
CA GLN A 132 -8.19 0.55 23.68
C GLN A 132 -8.21 -0.81 24.40
N ASP A 133 -9.39 -1.18 24.91
CA ASP A 133 -9.58 -2.49 25.57
C ASP A 133 -9.46 -3.66 24.57
N ASP A 134 -9.73 -3.40 23.28
CA ASP A 134 -9.64 -4.39 22.22
C ASP A 134 -8.28 -4.30 21.50
N ALA A 135 -7.62 -5.44 21.36
CA ALA A 135 -6.38 -5.55 20.63
C ALA A 135 -6.59 -5.38 19.12
N ASP A 136 -5.58 -4.85 18.43
CA ASP A 136 -5.48 -4.91 16.96
C ASP A 136 -5.63 -6.36 16.49
N ARG A 137 -5.99 -6.54 15.22
CA ARG A 137 -6.22 -7.90 14.71
C ARG A 137 -5.54 -8.09 13.35
N SER A 138 -5.05 -9.30 13.13
CA SER A 138 -4.44 -9.68 11.85
C SER A 138 -4.92 -11.06 11.40
N THR A 139 -4.60 -11.43 10.16
CA THR A 139 -4.86 -12.76 9.62
C THR A 139 -3.56 -13.46 9.25
N VAL A 140 -3.60 -14.77 9.15
CA VAL A 140 -2.58 -15.52 8.38
C VAL A 140 -2.69 -15.14 6.90
N PHE A 141 -1.60 -15.34 6.17
CA PHE A 141 -1.59 -15.15 4.73
C PHE A 141 -2.58 -16.09 4.04
N GLY A 142 -3.34 -15.53 3.12
CA GLY A 142 -4.23 -16.26 2.23
C GLY A 142 -3.61 -16.39 0.84
N PHE A 143 -3.94 -17.49 0.16
CA PHE A 143 -3.41 -17.85 -1.15
C PHE A 143 -4.52 -18.37 -2.06
N VAL A 144 -4.27 -18.36 -3.38
CA VAL A 144 -5.10 -19.06 -4.35
C VAL A 144 -5.33 -20.51 -3.90
N PRO A 145 -6.56 -21.09 -3.98
CA PRO A 145 -7.71 -20.63 -4.77
C PRO A 145 -8.79 -19.86 -4.00
N LEU A 146 -8.54 -19.34 -2.79
CA LEU A 146 -9.57 -18.63 -2.00
C LEU A 146 -10.08 -17.36 -2.69
N PHE A 147 -9.21 -16.69 -3.43
CA PHE A 147 -9.51 -15.60 -4.35
C PHE A 147 -8.68 -15.80 -5.62
N GLU A 148 -9.07 -15.19 -6.72
CA GLU A 148 -8.39 -15.30 -8.00
C GLU A 148 -7.01 -14.63 -7.98
N SER A 149 -6.88 -13.52 -7.23
CA SER A 149 -5.64 -12.76 -7.11
C SER A 149 -5.66 -11.86 -5.88
N SER A 150 -4.50 -11.35 -5.52
CA SER A 150 -4.33 -10.30 -4.51
C SER A 150 -5.12 -9.03 -4.86
N ALA A 151 -5.14 -8.63 -6.14
CA ALA A 151 -5.92 -7.49 -6.62
C ALA A 151 -7.43 -7.70 -6.43
N ALA A 152 -7.95 -8.88 -6.76
CA ALA A 152 -9.36 -9.23 -6.54
C ALA A 152 -9.72 -9.21 -5.06
N TYR A 153 -8.81 -9.64 -4.19
CA TYR A 153 -8.98 -9.58 -2.75
C TYR A 153 -9.08 -8.13 -2.24
N CYS A 154 -8.16 -7.25 -2.63
CA CYS A 154 -8.20 -5.84 -2.25
C CYS A 154 -9.46 -5.13 -2.77
N ALA A 155 -9.89 -5.42 -4.01
CA ALA A 155 -11.09 -4.84 -4.60
C ALA A 155 -12.37 -5.33 -3.90
N GLY A 156 -12.44 -6.61 -3.54
CA GLY A 156 -13.60 -7.23 -2.92
C GLY A 156 -13.78 -6.89 -1.45
N ARG A 157 -12.72 -6.48 -0.76
CA ARG A 157 -12.71 -6.09 0.67
C ARG A 157 -13.44 -7.07 1.60
N PRO A 158 -13.18 -8.38 1.54
CA PRO A 158 -13.93 -9.35 2.32
C PRO A 158 -13.69 -9.16 3.82
N TRP A 159 -14.77 -8.95 4.57
CA TRP A 159 -14.73 -8.86 6.03
C TRP A 159 -15.87 -9.65 6.64
N PRO A 160 -15.63 -10.85 7.19
CA PRO A 160 -16.66 -11.63 7.84
C PRO A 160 -17.24 -10.93 9.07
N ALA A 161 -18.49 -11.26 9.41
CA ALA A 161 -19.13 -10.78 10.62
C ALA A 161 -18.30 -11.15 11.87
N ASP A 162 -18.42 -10.34 12.91
CA ASP A 162 -17.80 -10.54 14.23
C ASP A 162 -16.25 -10.70 14.18
N ASN A 163 -15.62 -10.06 13.19
CA ASN A 163 -14.17 -10.17 12.96
C ASN A 163 -13.68 -11.63 12.81
N ALA A 164 -14.56 -12.53 12.36
CA ALA A 164 -14.22 -13.93 12.17
C ALA A 164 -13.00 -14.10 11.27
N ARG A 165 -12.17 -15.10 11.59
CA ARG A 165 -10.90 -15.38 10.90
C ARG A 165 -9.90 -14.22 10.97
N THR A 166 -9.97 -13.40 12.02
CA THR A 166 -8.89 -12.50 12.44
C THR A 166 -8.51 -12.84 13.88
N TRP A 167 -7.25 -12.67 14.23
CA TRP A 167 -6.72 -13.02 15.53
C TRP A 167 -6.18 -11.77 16.22
N PRO A 168 -6.42 -11.62 17.55
CA PRO A 168 -5.87 -10.51 18.33
C PRO A 168 -4.35 -10.51 18.28
N VAL A 169 -3.76 -9.35 18.05
CA VAL A 169 -2.32 -9.13 18.19
C VAL A 169 -1.99 -9.10 19.67
N ILE A 170 -1.14 -10.01 20.11
CA ILE A 170 -0.79 -10.18 21.54
C ILE A 170 0.27 -9.15 21.94
N ALA A 171 1.24 -8.93 21.05
CA ALA A 171 2.25 -7.89 21.22
C ALA A 171 2.60 -7.31 19.86
N GLY A 172 2.70 -5.99 19.80
CA GLY A 172 2.91 -5.22 18.56
C GLY A 172 1.86 -4.15 18.40
N ASN A 173 1.78 -3.58 17.22
CA ASN A 173 0.83 -2.53 16.88
C ASN A 173 0.52 -2.52 15.39
N ILE A 174 -0.70 -2.09 15.03
CA ILE A 174 -1.13 -1.80 13.67
C ILE A 174 -1.56 -0.33 13.64
N SER A 175 -1.29 0.35 12.54
CA SER A 175 -1.73 1.72 12.30
C SER A 175 -2.24 1.84 10.87
N ILE A 176 -3.46 2.37 10.72
CA ILE A 176 -4.15 2.61 9.46
C ILE A 176 -4.48 4.09 9.35
N ARG A 177 -4.22 4.67 8.17
CA ARG A 177 -4.44 6.11 7.90
C ARG A 177 -4.63 6.38 6.42
#